data_55403092d48cdff5579c80043d099669
#
_entry.id   55403092d48cdff5579c80043d099669
#
_cell.length_a   1.000
_cell.length_b   1.000
_cell.length_c   1.000
_cell.angle_alpha   90.00
_cell.angle_beta   90.00
_cell.angle_gamma   90.00
#
_symmetry.space_group_name_H-M   'P 1'
#
loop_
_entity.id
_entity.type
_entity.pdbx_description
1 polymer ?
#
loop_
_entity_poly.entity_id
_entity_poly.type
_entity_poly.pdbx_seq_one_letter_code
_entity_poly.pdbx_strand_id
1 'polypeptide(L)'
;MNYIQSVVKILESPKYKKINKDNHIIEFRAQLPTIKGGSQIIKLVFKNKLAYDVINYYEKNDYIMVEGYLSIRIKTLLNSSKQNLKKAEIIVLKVYPFLLTSNFFVKKT
;
A
#
# COMPACT_ATOMS: atom_id res chain seq x y z
N MET A 1 -9.16 -0.09 -16.91
CA MET A 1 -8.67 -0.17 -15.58
C MET A 1 -7.25 -0.65 -15.57
N ASN A 2 -6.40 -0.04 -14.81
CA ASN A 2 -4.99 -0.34 -14.86
C ASN A 2 -4.60 -1.37 -13.84
N TYR A 3 -4.21 -2.53 -14.30
CA TYR A 3 -3.72 -3.56 -13.42
C TYR A 3 -2.22 -3.37 -13.26
N ILE A 4 -1.71 -3.46 -12.06
CA ILE A 4 -0.32 -3.20 -11.80
C ILE A 4 0.26 -4.29 -10.91
N GLN A 5 1.53 -4.57 -11.12
CA GLN A 5 2.28 -5.49 -10.29
C GLN A 5 3.59 -4.80 -9.97
N SER A 6 3.93 -4.68 -8.73
CA SER A 6 5.12 -3.93 -8.36
C SER A 6 5.63 -4.32 -6.98
N VAL A 7 6.95 -4.21 -6.82
CA VAL A 7 7.55 -4.30 -5.50
C VAL A 7 7.48 -2.91 -4.89
N VAL A 8 7.05 -2.83 -3.65
CA VAL A 8 6.94 -1.55 -2.96
C VAL A 8 7.53 -1.69 -1.56
N LYS A 9 7.94 -0.56 -1.01
CA LYS A 9 8.43 -0.53 0.37
C LYS A 9 7.34 0.04 1.26
N ILE A 10 7.06 -0.63 2.35
CA ILE A 10 6.05 -0.17 3.31
C ILE A 10 6.61 0.99 4.10
N LEU A 11 5.96 2.13 4.04
CA LEU A 11 6.47 3.33 4.68
C LEU A 11 5.92 3.58 6.07
N GLU A 12 4.83 2.94 6.41
CA GLU A 12 4.22 3.13 7.73
C GLU A 12 3.58 1.84 8.16
N SER A 13 3.39 1.69 9.44
CA SER A 13 2.80 0.47 9.95
C SER A 13 1.37 0.31 9.45
N PRO A 14 0.98 -0.89 9.06
CA PRO A 14 -0.38 -1.11 8.60
C PRO A 14 -1.39 -0.74 9.68
N LYS A 15 -2.40 0.02 9.30
CA LYS A 15 -3.41 0.46 10.22
C LYS A 15 -4.74 -0.14 9.88
N TYR A 16 -5.36 -0.72 10.87
CA TYR A 16 -6.64 -1.35 10.70
C TYR A 16 -7.72 -0.28 10.66
N LYS A 17 -8.59 -0.35 9.67
CA LYS A 17 -9.66 0.58 9.56
C LYS A 17 -10.91 -0.21 9.29
N LYS A 18 -11.82 -0.24 10.23
CA LYS A 18 -13.03 -1.00 10.08
C LYS A 18 -14.11 -0.11 9.54
N ILE A 19 -14.66 -0.45 8.41
CA ILE A 19 -15.72 0.35 7.83
C ILE A 19 -17.05 -0.06 8.42
N ASN A 20 -17.32 -1.35 8.52
CA ASN A 20 -18.53 -1.81 9.16
C ASN A 20 -18.29 -3.23 9.62
N LYS A 21 -19.35 -3.91 10.07
CA LYS A 21 -19.15 -5.21 10.66
C LYS A 21 -18.52 -6.19 9.72
N ASP A 22 -18.83 -6.11 8.47
CA ASP A 22 -18.39 -7.10 7.54
C ASP A 22 -17.22 -6.68 6.69
N ASN A 23 -16.83 -5.45 6.72
CA ASN A 23 -15.77 -4.97 5.84
C ASN A 23 -14.59 -4.47 6.65
N HIS A 24 -13.47 -5.13 6.49
CA HIS A 24 -12.24 -4.76 7.17
C HIS A 24 -11.26 -4.25 6.14
N ILE A 25 -10.69 -3.11 6.41
CA ILE A 25 -9.76 -2.47 5.50
C ILE A 25 -8.49 -2.10 6.25
N ILE A 26 -7.37 -2.38 5.61
CA ILE A 26 -6.06 -1.90 6.06
C ILE A 26 -5.53 -1.04 4.95
N GLU A 27 -5.05 0.13 5.28
CA GLU A 27 -4.39 0.97 4.29
C GLU A 27 -3.14 1.58 4.87
N PHE A 28 -2.16 1.80 4.02
CA PHE A 28 -0.95 2.48 4.43
C PHE A 28 -0.22 2.98 3.20
N ARG A 29 0.72 3.87 3.41
CA ARG A 29 1.50 4.41 2.31
C ARG A 29 2.70 3.53 2.03
N ALA A 30 3.04 3.44 0.78
CA ALA A 30 4.17 2.66 0.33
C ALA A 30 4.93 3.45 -0.73
N GLN A 31 6.16 3.04 -0.96
CA GLN A 31 7.01 3.73 -1.90
C GLN A 31 7.22 2.86 -3.12
N LEU A 32 6.93 3.42 -4.28
CA LEU A 32 7.17 2.74 -5.54
C LEU A 32 8.55 3.12 -6.03
N PRO A 33 9.26 2.20 -6.62
CA PRO A 33 10.52 2.57 -7.24
C PRO A 33 10.25 3.37 -8.52
N THR A 34 11.13 4.28 -8.83
CA THR A 34 11.03 5.01 -10.09
C THR A 34 12.33 4.89 -10.84
N ILE A 35 12.21 4.98 -12.15
CA ILE A 35 13.36 4.83 -13.00
C ILE A 35 14.34 5.96 -12.84
N LYS A 36 13.85 7.13 -12.55
CA LYS A 36 14.72 8.28 -12.49
C LYS A 36 15.32 8.55 -11.14
N GLY A 37 15.28 7.58 -10.28
CA GLY A 37 15.91 7.77 -9.01
C GLY A 37 15.07 8.48 -7.97
N GLY A 38 13.95 8.97 -8.29
CA GLY A 38 13.07 9.54 -7.29
C GLY A 38 12.23 8.46 -6.67
N SER A 39 11.35 8.84 -5.79
CA SER A 39 10.42 7.91 -5.21
C SER A 39 9.03 8.46 -5.34
N GLN A 40 8.07 7.59 -5.44
CA GLN A 40 6.70 7.98 -5.55
C GLN A 40 5.92 7.27 -4.50
N ILE A 41 5.13 8.01 -3.76
CA ILE A 41 4.36 7.45 -2.66
C ILE A 41 2.97 7.13 -3.13
N ILE A 42 2.49 5.97 -2.76
CA ILE A 42 1.18 5.53 -3.17
C ILE A 42 0.51 4.88 -1.98
N LYS A 43 -0.80 4.92 -1.93
CA LYS A 43 -1.55 4.27 -0.86
C LYS A 43 -1.92 2.87 -1.31
N LEU A 44 -1.72 1.90 -0.45
CA LEU A 44 -2.17 0.53 -0.69
C LEU A 44 -3.40 0.27 0.14
N VAL A 45 -4.38 -0.37 -0.44
CA VAL A 45 -5.63 -0.70 0.23
C VAL A 45 -5.84 -2.21 0.17
N PHE A 46 -6.00 -2.81 1.34
CA PHE A 46 -6.20 -4.25 1.48
C PHE A 46 -7.55 -4.48 2.12
N LYS A 47 -8.32 -5.40 1.59
CA LYS A 47 -9.66 -5.65 2.09
C LYS A 47 -9.82 -7.04 2.64
N ASN A 48 -10.59 -7.16 3.67
CA ASN A 48 -11.05 -8.42 4.23
C ASN A 48 -9.92 -9.40 4.55
N LYS A 49 -9.87 -10.54 3.92
CA LYS A 49 -8.88 -11.54 4.25
C LYS A 49 -7.46 -11.05 4.05
N LEU A 50 -7.22 -10.30 2.97
CA LEU A 50 -5.90 -9.75 2.75
C LEU A 50 -5.52 -8.77 3.83
N ALA A 51 -6.49 -8.03 4.36
CA ALA A 51 -6.21 -7.10 5.44
C ALA A 51 -5.68 -7.83 6.67
N TYR A 52 -6.29 -8.95 7.02
CA TYR A 52 -5.79 -9.73 8.13
C TYR A 52 -4.39 -10.26 7.88
N ASP A 53 -4.14 -10.72 6.67
CA ASP A 53 -2.83 -11.26 6.34
C ASP A 53 -1.77 -10.19 6.46
N VAL A 54 -2.07 -9.01 5.97
CA VAL A 54 -1.08 -7.95 5.97
C VAL A 54 -0.74 -7.51 7.38
N ILE A 55 -1.73 -7.36 8.24
CA ILE A 55 -1.43 -6.88 9.57
C ILE A 55 -0.66 -7.91 10.37
N ASN A 56 -0.79 -9.18 10.03
CA ASN A 56 -0.11 -10.23 10.76
C ASN A 56 1.29 -10.53 10.23
N TYR A 57 1.54 -10.27 8.97
CA TYR A 57 2.80 -10.69 8.37
C TYR A 57 3.75 -9.59 7.97
N TYR A 58 3.29 -8.37 7.84
CA TYR A 58 4.13 -7.31 7.30
C TYR A 58 4.24 -6.12 8.22
N GLU A 59 5.34 -5.40 8.10
CA GLU A 59 5.56 -4.24 8.94
C GLU A 59 6.32 -3.17 8.20
N LYS A 60 6.47 -2.03 8.83
CA LYS A 60 7.16 -0.90 8.24
C LYS A 60 8.54 -1.30 7.78
N ASN A 61 8.93 -0.81 6.65
CA ASN A 61 10.20 -1.04 6.01
C ASN A 61 10.34 -2.38 5.30
N ASP A 62 9.34 -3.21 5.35
CA ASP A 62 9.35 -4.42 4.54
C ASP A 62 9.17 -4.07 3.07
N TYR A 63 9.72 -4.89 2.20
CA TYR A 63 9.46 -4.81 0.78
C TYR A 63 8.52 -5.96 0.42
N ILE A 64 7.45 -5.62 -0.25
CA ILE A 64 6.46 -6.63 -0.65
C ILE A 64 6.14 -6.45 -2.11
N MET A 65 5.65 -7.50 -2.74
CA MET A 65 5.16 -7.41 -4.10
C MET A 65 3.65 -7.37 -4.05
N VAL A 66 3.04 -6.42 -4.73
CA VAL A 66 1.60 -6.31 -4.75
C VAL A 66 1.09 -6.36 -6.18
N GLU A 67 -0.11 -6.91 -6.34
CA GLU A 67 -0.81 -6.89 -7.60
C GLU A 67 -2.20 -6.37 -7.35
N GLY A 68 -2.68 -5.52 -8.22
CA GLY A 68 -4.02 -4.98 -8.04
C GLY A 68 -4.33 -3.90 -9.05
N TYR A 69 -5.35 -3.14 -8.75
CA TYR A 69 -5.81 -2.09 -9.65
C TYR A 69 -5.37 -0.73 -9.17
N LEU A 70 -4.79 0.03 -10.09
CA LEU A 70 -4.37 1.38 -9.81
C LEU A 70 -5.54 2.32 -10.03
N SER A 71 -5.79 3.17 -9.06
CA SER A 71 -6.82 4.17 -9.14
C SER A 71 -6.19 5.52 -8.88
N ILE A 72 -6.41 6.47 -9.74
CA ILE A 72 -5.87 7.80 -9.57
C ILE A 72 -7.03 8.76 -9.41
N ARG A 73 -7.01 9.53 -8.35
CA ARG A 73 -8.02 10.53 -8.11
C ARG A 73 -7.37 11.89 -8.16
N ILE A 74 -8.05 12.81 -8.78
CA ILE A 74 -7.60 14.19 -8.85
C ILE A 74 -8.57 15.02 -8.05
N LYS A 75 -8.08 15.67 -7.02
CA LYS A 75 -8.91 16.56 -6.24
C LYS A 75 -8.53 17.97 -6.56
N THR A 76 -9.52 18.79 -6.83
CA THR A 76 -9.31 20.20 -7.04
C THR A 76 -9.58 20.92 -5.73
N LEU A 77 -8.62 21.72 -5.32
CA LEU A 77 -8.81 22.48 -4.10
C LEU A 77 -9.63 23.69 -4.38
N LEU A 78 -10.73 23.80 -3.66
CA LEU A 78 -11.64 24.86 -3.97
C LEU A 78 -11.11 26.21 -3.63
N ASN A 79 -10.42 26.30 -2.60
CA ASN A 79 -10.09 27.57 -2.20
C ASN A 79 -8.92 28.10 -2.72
N SER A 80 -8.14 27.60 -3.24
CA SER A 80 -7.06 28.21 -3.44
C SER A 80 -6.52 28.08 -4.62
N SER A 81 -6.19 27.69 -5.04
CA SER A 81 -5.47 27.85 -6.05
C SER A 81 -5.75 26.91 -6.95
N LYS A 82 -5.45 26.88 -7.98
CA LYS A 82 -5.71 26.06 -8.99
C LYS A 82 -5.00 24.80 -8.89
N GLN A 83 -4.49 24.41 -7.75
CA GLN A 83 -3.73 23.19 -7.65
C GLN A 83 -4.62 22.00 -7.59
N ASN A 84 -4.27 20.98 -8.33
CA ASN A 84 -4.95 19.70 -8.26
C ASN A 84 -4.06 18.75 -7.52
N LEU A 85 -4.63 18.02 -6.57
CA LEU A 85 -3.90 17.01 -5.87
C LEU A 85 -4.20 15.67 -6.48
N LYS A 86 -3.18 14.97 -6.90
CA LYS A 86 -3.35 13.63 -7.41
C LYS A 86 -3.13 12.67 -6.29
N LYS A 87 -4.08 11.81 -6.07
CA LYS A 87 -3.92 10.73 -5.11
C LYS A 87 -4.00 9.43 -5.85
N ALA A 88 -2.96 8.64 -5.72
CA ALA A 88 -2.92 7.35 -6.35
C ALA A 88 -3.04 6.27 -5.30
N GLU A 89 -3.81 5.25 -5.58
CA GLU A 89 -3.90 4.11 -4.67
C GLU A 89 -3.98 2.83 -5.46
N ILE A 90 -3.54 1.75 -4.87
CA ILE A 90 -3.66 0.44 -5.46
C ILE A 90 -4.60 -0.36 -4.58
N ILE A 91 -5.67 -0.87 -5.19
CA ILE A 91 -6.55 -1.81 -4.52
C ILE A 91 -5.90 -3.16 -4.70
N VAL A 92 -5.32 -3.69 -3.65
CA VAL A 92 -4.47 -4.86 -3.75
C VAL A 92 -5.31 -6.12 -3.80
N LEU A 93 -5.03 -6.98 -4.75
CA LEU A 93 -5.69 -8.27 -4.88
C LEU A 93 -4.80 -9.41 -4.45
N LYS A 94 -3.49 -9.25 -4.60
CA LYS A 94 -2.53 -10.28 -4.19
C LYS A 94 -1.31 -9.60 -3.60
N VAL A 95 -0.74 -10.21 -2.58
CA VAL A 95 0.45 -9.69 -1.93
C VAL A 95 1.38 -10.84 -1.63
N TYR A 96 2.66 -10.61 -1.83
CA TYR A 96 3.69 -11.61 -1.60
C TYR A 96 4.86 -10.96 -0.88
N PRO A 97 5.54 -11.68 -0.01
CA PRO A 97 6.74 -11.11 0.61
C PRO A 97 7.86 -11.00 -0.43
N PHE A 98 8.67 -9.98 -0.31
CA PHE A 98 9.81 -9.83 -1.18
C PHE A 98 11.08 -9.76 -0.35
N LEU A 99 11.18 -8.82 0.57
CA LEU A 99 12.31 -8.73 1.47
C LEU A 99 11.79 -8.20 2.79
N LEU A 100 11.73 -9.05 3.78
CA LEU A 100 11.13 -8.68 5.06
C LEU A 100 12.22 -8.44 6.08
N THR A 101 12.11 -7.34 6.78
CA THR A 101 13.11 -6.97 7.76
C THR A 101 13.19 -7.98 8.88
N SER A 102 12.08 -8.51 9.30
CA SER A 102 12.09 -9.44 10.41
C SER A 102 12.66 -10.79 10.06
N ASN A 103 12.76 -11.11 8.79
CA ASN A 103 13.26 -12.40 8.41
C ASN A 103 14.74 -12.57 8.62
N PHE A 104 15.44 -11.48 8.78
CA PHE A 104 16.84 -11.63 9.00
C PHE A 104 17.15 -12.30 10.31
N PHE A 105 16.23 -12.30 11.21
CA PHE A 105 16.51 -12.89 12.49
C PHE A 105 15.84 -14.20 12.66
N VAL A 106 15.23 -14.58 11.75
CA VAL A 106 14.68 -15.78 11.73
C VAL A 106 14.10 -16.18 12.90
N LYS A 107 13.42 -15.82 13.29
CA LYS A 107 12.88 -16.16 14.29
C LYS A 107 12.56 -17.36 14.33
N LYS A 108 12.72 -17.98 14.39
CA LYS A 108 12.51 -18.87 14.40
C LYS A 108 12.00 -19.41 14.86
N THR A 109 11.66 -19.56 15.04
CA THR A 109 11.20 -19.89 15.24
C THR A 109 11.00 -20.49 15.20
#